data_1da3ee89a949411f207336453fbbe99c
#
_entry.id   1da3ee89a949411f207336453fbbe99c
#
_cell.length_a   1.000
_cell.length_b   1.000
_cell.length_c   1.000
_cell.angle_alpha   90.00
_cell.angle_beta   90.00
_cell.angle_gamma   90.00
#
_symmetry.space_group_name_H-M   'P 1'
#
loop_
_entity.id
_entity.type
_entity.pdbx_description
1 polymer ?
#
loop_
_entity_poly.entity_id
_entity_poly.type
_entity_poly.pdbx_seq_one_letter_code
_entity_poly.pdbx_strand_id
1 'polypeptide(L)'
;MYCSVLSATVSGMEMIPVQVEADVSDGMPQFTMVGYVSAQVKEAQDRVRTALKNMGISLPPKRITINLSPADVRKEGSRFDLPIAAGVLMTLGWIPPGSLRKTMVLGELGLDGHVQEISGVFPAAAKARELGCTTLLVPAGNAAEGGLVGGLHVVGIQNLQELLNYCCEGKIPSLPSIENQKKEDGKEPDFSEVQGQTAARRAALIAAAGFHNLLMLGPPGSGKSMIARRIPTIMPPMSEEEQMEVTRIYSIAGMLAKGEGVRRERPFRAPHHTMSPQALAGGGKQPSPGEITLAHRGVLFLDELPEMTRTTIEILRQPLEEHRIVISRVSGNYVFPASFLMVAAMNPCPCGFYPDLSRCTCAPGDISRYLSRVSQPFLDRMDLCVQVEALSYEDLHGEERCESSAKMREKATAAAEIQAARYRQESIHFNSELKAGQIEKYCILEKAAEELLEDAFRRLRLSARSYHGIIRTARTIADLDGAVKIGVPHISEAICFRSADKSIWRI
;
A
#
# COMPACT_ATOMS: atom_id res chain seq x y z
N MET A 1 -9.28 -2.12 44.25
CA MET A 1 -9.68 -3.33 43.47
C MET A 1 -9.00 -3.26 42.13
N TYR A 2 -8.32 -4.33 41.68
CA TYR A 2 -7.55 -4.39 40.46
C TYR A 2 -8.30 -5.14 39.36
N CYS A 3 -8.26 -4.59 38.13
CA CYS A 3 -8.80 -5.23 36.92
C CYS A 3 -7.84 -5.01 35.75
N SER A 4 -7.90 -5.90 34.77
CA SER A 4 -7.10 -5.79 33.55
C SER A 4 -7.97 -6.05 32.33
N VAL A 5 -7.83 -5.22 31.29
CA VAL A 5 -8.51 -5.30 29.99
C VAL A 5 -7.46 -5.38 28.90
N LEU A 6 -7.59 -6.35 27.99
CA LEU A 6 -6.69 -6.48 26.85
C LEU A 6 -7.06 -5.47 25.76
N SER A 7 -6.08 -4.75 25.27
CA SER A 7 -6.15 -3.82 24.16
C SER A 7 -4.94 -4.01 23.24
N ALA A 8 -4.74 -3.12 22.26
CA ALA A 8 -3.57 -3.16 21.38
C ALA A 8 -3.20 -1.77 20.84
N THR A 9 -1.94 -1.61 20.47
CA THR A 9 -1.42 -0.41 19.80
C THR A 9 -0.75 -0.75 18.47
N VAL A 10 -0.81 0.18 17.52
CA VAL A 10 -0.09 0.06 16.24
C VAL A 10 1.35 0.50 16.42
N SER A 11 2.29 -0.27 15.89
CA SER A 11 3.71 0.07 15.80
C SER A 11 4.23 -0.26 14.40
N GLY A 12 4.26 0.73 13.52
CA GLY A 12 4.52 0.50 12.09
C GLY A 12 3.43 -0.38 11.46
N MET A 13 3.80 -1.55 10.99
CA MET A 13 2.86 -2.56 10.44
C MET A 13 2.42 -3.61 11.45
N GLU A 14 2.93 -3.55 12.67
CA GLU A 14 2.63 -4.54 13.71
C GLU A 14 1.57 -4.05 14.68
N MET A 15 0.82 -4.99 15.23
CA MET A 15 -0.12 -4.76 16.32
C MET A 15 0.45 -5.36 17.60
N ILE A 16 0.76 -4.51 18.58
CA ILE A 16 1.33 -4.91 19.86
C ILE A 16 0.22 -4.95 20.90
N PRO A 17 0.05 -6.08 21.63
CA PRO A 17 -0.94 -6.18 22.69
C PRO A 17 -0.56 -5.26 23.86
N VAL A 18 -1.57 -4.64 24.47
CA VAL A 18 -1.44 -3.76 25.63
C VAL A 18 -2.42 -4.20 26.70
N GLN A 19 -1.93 -4.45 27.90
CA GLN A 19 -2.76 -4.65 29.08
C GLN A 19 -3.09 -3.29 29.70
N VAL A 20 -4.37 -2.98 29.76
CA VAL A 20 -4.91 -1.80 30.44
C VAL A 20 -5.31 -2.24 31.83
N GLU A 21 -4.48 -1.91 32.80
CA GLU A 21 -4.67 -2.27 34.20
C GLU A 21 -5.26 -1.07 34.95
N ALA A 22 -6.36 -1.29 35.65
CA ALA A 22 -7.03 -0.27 36.46
C ALA A 22 -7.04 -0.67 37.92
N ASP A 23 -6.67 0.26 38.77
CA ASP A 23 -6.78 0.13 40.23
C ASP A 23 -7.48 1.35 40.87
N VAL A 24 -8.41 1.08 41.77
CA VAL A 24 -9.07 2.10 42.61
C VAL A 24 -8.76 1.79 44.04
N SER A 25 -7.99 2.69 44.68
CA SER A 25 -7.52 2.57 46.07
C SER A 25 -7.86 3.81 46.90
N ASP A 26 -7.88 3.65 48.21
CA ASP A 26 -8.06 4.77 49.15
C ASP A 26 -6.87 5.72 49.07
N GLY A 27 -7.14 7.02 49.13
CA GLY A 27 -6.11 8.05 49.06
C GLY A 27 -6.65 9.38 48.53
N MET A 28 -5.74 10.33 48.30
CA MET A 28 -6.11 11.63 47.74
C MET A 28 -6.75 11.45 46.36
N PRO A 29 -7.90 12.06 46.09
CA PRO A 29 -8.59 11.93 44.80
C PRO A 29 -7.69 12.35 43.63
N GLN A 30 -7.26 11.40 42.85
CA GLN A 30 -6.38 11.63 41.70
C GLN A 30 -6.62 10.57 40.61
N PHE A 31 -6.61 10.99 39.35
CA PHE A 31 -6.58 10.07 38.23
C PHE A 31 -5.18 10.10 37.60
N THR A 32 -4.46 8.98 37.66
CA THR A 32 -3.06 8.89 37.27
C THR A 32 -2.88 7.87 36.14
N MET A 33 -2.17 8.27 35.06
CA MET A 33 -1.79 7.39 33.97
C MET A 33 -0.31 7.01 34.09
N VAL A 34 0.00 5.71 34.06
CA VAL A 34 1.34 5.13 34.18
C VAL A 34 1.69 4.37 32.90
N GLY A 35 2.95 4.35 32.50
CA GLY A 35 3.48 3.70 31.30
C GLY A 35 4.05 4.72 30.31
N TYR A 36 4.62 4.22 29.21
CA TYR A 36 5.15 5.08 28.15
C TYR A 36 4.03 5.54 27.22
N VAL A 37 3.34 6.61 27.60
CA VAL A 37 2.12 7.13 26.96
C VAL A 37 2.37 8.49 26.30
N SER A 38 1.74 8.73 25.15
CA SER A 38 1.72 10.04 24.48
C SER A 38 0.81 11.04 25.22
N ALA A 39 0.90 12.33 24.85
CA ALA A 39 -0.02 13.35 25.38
C ALA A 39 -1.49 12.99 25.10
N GLN A 40 -1.81 12.51 23.89
CA GLN A 40 -3.16 12.09 23.52
C GLN A 40 -3.73 10.97 24.39
N VAL A 41 -2.87 10.01 24.80
CA VAL A 41 -3.29 8.94 25.72
C VAL A 41 -3.47 9.49 27.15
N LYS A 42 -2.66 10.47 27.57
CA LYS A 42 -2.87 11.13 28.89
C LYS A 42 -4.19 11.88 28.96
N GLU A 43 -4.63 12.49 27.86
CA GLU A 43 -5.93 13.17 27.75
C GLU A 43 -7.12 12.21 27.89
N ALA A 44 -6.92 10.90 27.72
CA ALA A 44 -7.95 9.88 27.94
C ALA A 44 -8.55 9.97 29.36
N GLN A 45 -7.77 10.38 30.38
CA GLN A 45 -8.30 10.57 31.73
C GLN A 45 -9.47 11.56 31.78
N ASP A 46 -9.36 12.68 31.04
CA ASP A 46 -10.38 13.72 31.01
C ASP A 46 -11.59 13.32 30.17
N ARG A 47 -11.33 12.65 29.01
CA ARG A 47 -12.40 12.11 28.17
C ARG A 47 -13.22 11.05 28.90
N VAL A 48 -12.57 10.06 29.47
CA VAL A 48 -13.22 8.97 30.25
C VAL A 48 -13.98 9.52 31.46
N ARG A 49 -13.36 10.42 32.24
CA ARG A 49 -14.01 11.05 33.41
C ARG A 49 -15.27 11.80 33.01
N THR A 50 -15.20 12.58 31.94
CA THR A 50 -16.34 13.39 31.46
C THR A 50 -17.43 12.50 30.90
N ALA A 51 -17.08 11.49 30.07
CA ALA A 51 -18.04 10.55 29.51
C ALA A 51 -18.80 9.79 30.61
N LEU A 52 -18.11 9.25 31.61
CA LEU A 52 -18.74 8.58 32.74
C LEU A 52 -19.68 9.51 33.52
N LYS A 53 -19.24 10.76 33.81
CA LYS A 53 -20.07 11.76 34.46
C LYS A 53 -21.37 12.07 33.68
N ASN A 54 -21.26 12.22 32.37
CA ASN A 54 -22.40 12.50 31.50
C ASN A 54 -23.40 11.33 31.42
N MET A 55 -22.93 10.10 31.68
CA MET A 55 -23.79 8.94 31.88
C MET A 55 -24.41 8.82 33.29
N GLY A 56 -24.16 9.77 34.16
CA GLY A 56 -24.64 9.72 35.55
C GLY A 56 -23.76 8.88 36.49
N ILE A 57 -22.61 8.40 36.03
CA ILE A 57 -21.65 7.62 36.85
C ILE A 57 -20.64 8.59 37.44
N SER A 58 -20.74 8.90 38.72
CA SER A 58 -19.79 9.73 39.42
C SER A 58 -18.62 8.89 39.92
N LEU A 59 -17.41 9.30 39.58
CA LEU A 59 -16.19 8.66 40.12
C LEU A 59 -16.07 8.97 41.62
N PRO A 60 -15.78 7.95 42.44
CA PRO A 60 -15.59 8.17 43.87
C PRO A 60 -14.36 9.05 44.15
N PRO A 61 -14.33 9.76 45.30
CA PRO A 61 -13.17 10.57 45.70
C PRO A 61 -12.01 9.68 46.19
N LYS A 62 -11.51 8.83 45.31
CA LYS A 62 -10.43 7.86 45.52
C LYS A 62 -9.32 8.06 44.52
N ARG A 63 -8.18 7.42 44.75
CA ARG A 63 -7.07 7.37 43.80
C ARG A 63 -7.37 6.33 42.73
N ILE A 64 -7.43 6.76 41.47
CA ILE A 64 -7.56 5.89 40.28
C ILE A 64 -6.22 5.86 39.57
N THR A 65 -5.66 4.67 39.40
CA THR A 65 -4.41 4.49 38.67
C THR A 65 -4.63 3.57 37.49
N ILE A 66 -4.27 4.04 36.30
CA ILE A 66 -4.30 3.27 35.06
C ILE A 66 -2.86 3.01 34.61
N ASN A 67 -2.49 1.75 34.46
CA ASN A 67 -1.20 1.36 33.91
C ASN A 67 -1.37 0.70 32.55
N LEU A 68 -0.60 1.16 31.54
CA LEU A 68 -0.59 0.61 30.19
C LEU A 68 0.69 -0.19 29.95
N SER A 69 0.62 -1.51 30.16
CA SER A 69 1.75 -2.45 30.03
C SER A 69 1.81 -3.04 28.59
N PRO A 70 3.03 -3.29 28.04
CA PRO A 70 4.37 -3.15 28.62
C PRO A 70 4.89 -1.69 28.58
N ALA A 71 5.80 -1.32 29.50
CA ALA A 71 6.27 0.06 29.65
C ALA A 71 7.28 0.51 28.57
N ASP A 72 7.92 -0.40 27.88
CA ASP A 72 8.90 -0.17 26.81
C ASP A 72 8.26 0.22 25.48
N VAL A 73 6.99 -0.14 25.27
CA VAL A 73 6.24 0.20 24.06
C VAL A 73 5.51 1.52 24.25
N ARG A 74 5.71 2.46 23.33
CA ARG A 74 4.99 3.73 23.32
C ARG A 74 3.55 3.55 22.90
N LYS A 75 2.59 4.00 23.72
CA LYS A 75 1.17 3.99 23.43
C LYS A 75 0.77 5.33 22.85
N GLU A 76 0.06 5.31 21.72
CA GLU A 76 -0.38 6.50 21.00
C GLU A 76 -1.83 6.38 20.55
N GLY A 77 -2.44 7.55 20.30
CA GLY A 77 -3.83 7.65 19.85
C GLY A 77 -4.85 7.48 20.97
N SER A 78 -6.10 7.63 20.61
CA SER A 78 -7.26 7.65 21.50
C SER A 78 -7.94 6.29 21.68
N ARG A 79 -7.44 5.25 21.00
CA ARG A 79 -8.03 3.89 21.00
C ARG A 79 -8.12 3.22 22.37
N PHE A 80 -7.44 3.78 23.37
CA PHE A 80 -7.43 3.26 24.73
C PHE A 80 -8.56 3.78 25.64
N ASP A 81 -9.34 4.75 25.17
CA ASP A 81 -10.39 5.37 25.99
C ASP A 81 -11.42 4.33 26.44
N LEU A 82 -11.94 3.54 25.51
CA LEU A 82 -12.94 2.50 25.79
C LEU A 82 -12.41 1.42 26.74
N PRO A 83 -11.22 0.81 26.52
CA PRO A 83 -10.68 -0.16 27.47
C PRO A 83 -10.32 0.44 28.84
N ILE A 84 -9.90 1.71 28.91
CA ILE A 84 -9.70 2.42 30.18
C ILE A 84 -11.03 2.59 30.93
N ALA A 85 -12.09 3.06 30.22
CA ALA A 85 -13.43 3.19 30.80
C ALA A 85 -13.95 1.83 31.30
N ALA A 86 -13.78 0.77 30.52
CA ALA A 86 -14.18 -0.60 30.90
C ALA A 86 -13.43 -1.05 32.17
N GLY A 87 -12.12 -0.83 32.24
CA GLY A 87 -11.30 -1.14 33.44
C GLY A 87 -11.75 -0.37 34.68
N VAL A 88 -12.03 0.92 34.57
CA VAL A 88 -12.56 1.74 35.65
C VAL A 88 -13.93 1.23 36.10
N LEU A 89 -14.84 0.96 35.16
CA LEU A 89 -16.19 0.43 35.46
C LEU A 89 -16.13 -0.95 36.15
N MET A 90 -15.19 -1.80 35.77
CA MET A 90 -14.97 -3.10 36.42
C MET A 90 -14.45 -2.91 37.86
N THR A 91 -13.53 -1.98 38.10
CA THR A 91 -12.99 -1.72 39.45
C THR A 91 -14.02 -1.07 40.39
N LEU A 92 -15.00 -0.36 39.82
CA LEU A 92 -16.13 0.24 40.55
C LEU A 92 -17.31 -0.72 40.75
N GLY A 93 -17.27 -1.92 40.16
CA GLY A 93 -18.31 -2.95 40.27
C GLY A 93 -19.52 -2.75 39.34
N TRP A 94 -19.44 -1.82 38.38
CA TRP A 94 -20.47 -1.63 37.36
C TRP A 94 -20.43 -2.72 36.28
N ILE A 95 -19.27 -3.27 36.01
CA ILE A 95 -19.05 -4.39 35.10
C ILE A 95 -18.59 -5.59 35.94
N PRO A 96 -19.19 -6.79 35.79
CA PRO A 96 -18.77 -7.97 36.54
C PRO A 96 -17.32 -8.39 36.25
N PRO A 97 -16.54 -8.77 37.26
CA PRO A 97 -15.19 -9.27 37.04
C PRO A 97 -15.18 -10.49 36.12
N GLY A 98 -14.31 -10.46 35.10
CA GLY A 98 -14.17 -11.58 34.15
C GLY A 98 -15.08 -11.54 32.93
N SER A 99 -16.04 -10.62 32.82
CA SER A 99 -16.93 -10.48 31.65
C SER A 99 -16.15 -10.18 30.35
N LEU A 100 -14.97 -9.56 30.45
CA LEU A 100 -14.07 -9.28 29.31
C LEU A 100 -12.90 -10.29 29.19
N ARG A 101 -13.04 -11.48 29.77
CA ARG A 101 -12.05 -12.54 29.64
C ARG A 101 -11.99 -13.02 28.20
N LYS A 102 -10.77 -13.15 27.63
CA LYS A 102 -10.55 -13.48 26.20
C LYS A 102 -11.20 -12.47 25.23
N THR A 103 -11.35 -11.23 25.67
CA THR A 103 -11.89 -10.14 24.85
C THR A 103 -10.82 -9.05 24.68
N MET A 104 -10.58 -8.63 23.44
CA MET A 104 -9.80 -7.44 23.16
C MET A 104 -10.76 -6.26 22.97
N VAL A 105 -10.43 -5.12 23.57
CA VAL A 105 -11.28 -3.91 23.58
C VAL A 105 -10.52 -2.74 22.99
N LEU A 106 -11.12 -2.05 22.03
CA LEU A 106 -10.56 -0.87 21.36
C LEU A 106 -11.66 0.15 21.10
N GLY A 107 -11.36 1.43 21.24
CA GLY A 107 -12.29 2.52 20.90
C GLY A 107 -11.89 3.84 21.51
N GLU A 108 -12.22 4.91 20.84
CA GLU A 108 -12.11 6.28 21.32
C GLU A 108 -13.45 6.73 21.92
N LEU A 109 -13.43 7.57 22.96
CA LEU A 109 -14.64 8.10 23.59
C LEU A 109 -14.82 9.59 23.31
N GLY A 110 -16.01 9.94 22.85
CA GLY A 110 -16.53 11.30 22.92
C GLY A 110 -16.88 11.67 24.36
N LEU A 111 -16.91 12.96 24.66
CA LEU A 111 -17.27 13.47 25.99
C LEU A 111 -18.73 13.14 26.38
N ASP A 112 -19.58 12.87 25.40
CA ASP A 112 -20.97 12.44 25.54
C ASP A 112 -21.14 10.94 25.80
N GLY A 113 -20.03 10.17 25.79
CA GLY A 113 -20.03 8.72 25.98
C GLY A 113 -20.22 7.91 24.70
N HIS A 114 -20.32 8.55 23.53
CA HIS A 114 -20.31 7.87 22.24
C HIS A 114 -18.91 7.30 21.94
N VAL A 115 -18.89 6.11 21.31
CA VAL A 115 -17.64 5.44 20.90
C VAL A 115 -17.34 5.80 19.46
N GLN A 116 -16.22 6.49 19.26
CA GLN A 116 -15.75 6.97 17.97
C GLN A 116 -14.91 5.93 17.25
N GLU A 117 -14.97 5.96 15.90
CA GLU A 117 -14.20 5.08 15.03
C GLU A 117 -12.69 5.29 15.19
N ILE A 118 -11.95 4.19 14.98
CA ILE A 118 -10.48 4.17 15.05
C ILE A 118 -9.87 3.49 13.83
N SER A 119 -8.62 3.79 13.52
CA SER A 119 -7.86 3.09 12.48
C SER A 119 -7.25 1.78 13.00
N GLY A 120 -6.96 0.83 12.10
CA GLY A 120 -6.19 -0.38 12.43
C GLY A 120 -6.99 -1.45 13.17
N VAL A 121 -8.29 -1.54 12.96
CA VAL A 121 -9.12 -2.58 13.57
C VAL A 121 -8.89 -3.94 12.93
N PHE A 122 -8.71 -4.01 11.61
CA PHE A 122 -8.39 -5.27 10.93
C PHE A 122 -7.12 -5.96 11.48
N PRO A 123 -5.94 -5.32 11.57
CA PRO A 123 -4.77 -5.94 12.19
C PRO A 123 -4.96 -6.21 13.70
N ALA A 124 -5.79 -5.45 14.42
CA ALA A 124 -6.13 -5.73 15.81
C ALA A 124 -6.96 -7.00 15.93
N ALA A 125 -7.93 -7.22 15.03
CA ALA A 125 -8.70 -8.45 14.95
C ALA A 125 -7.82 -9.68 14.67
N ALA A 126 -6.89 -9.54 13.71
CA ALA A 126 -5.93 -10.61 13.41
C ALA A 126 -5.07 -10.95 14.66
N LYS A 127 -4.58 -9.93 15.39
CA LYS A 127 -3.80 -10.11 16.60
C LYS A 127 -4.62 -10.69 17.75
N ALA A 128 -5.87 -10.27 17.92
CA ALA A 128 -6.78 -10.84 18.92
C ALA A 128 -6.97 -12.34 18.70
N ARG A 129 -7.19 -12.78 17.45
CA ARG A 129 -7.30 -14.20 17.10
C ARG A 129 -6.01 -14.96 17.41
N GLU A 130 -4.85 -14.41 17.05
CA GLU A 130 -3.54 -15.01 17.35
C GLU A 130 -3.33 -15.22 18.86
N LEU A 131 -3.80 -14.28 19.69
CA LEU A 131 -3.72 -14.35 21.15
C LEU A 131 -4.79 -15.27 21.79
N GLY A 132 -5.63 -15.93 20.98
CA GLY A 132 -6.68 -16.82 21.45
C GLY A 132 -7.89 -16.10 22.08
N CYS A 133 -8.10 -14.81 21.73
CA CYS A 133 -9.35 -14.14 22.05
C CYS A 133 -10.51 -14.76 21.30
N THR A 134 -11.67 -14.78 21.94
CA THR A 134 -12.93 -15.22 21.33
C THR A 134 -13.77 -14.03 20.85
N THR A 135 -13.55 -12.87 21.46
CA THR A 135 -14.34 -11.66 21.21
C THR A 135 -13.46 -10.44 20.97
N LEU A 136 -13.92 -9.56 20.09
CA LEU A 136 -13.35 -8.24 19.84
C LEU A 136 -14.44 -7.18 20.00
N LEU A 137 -14.26 -6.25 20.96
CA LEU A 137 -15.13 -5.09 21.13
C LEU A 137 -14.49 -3.88 20.45
N VAL A 138 -15.22 -3.29 19.52
CA VAL A 138 -14.77 -2.15 18.70
C VAL A 138 -15.90 -1.13 18.52
N PRO A 139 -15.61 0.08 18.05
CA PRO A 139 -16.67 1.00 17.66
C PRO A 139 -17.60 0.37 16.61
N ALA A 140 -18.89 0.67 16.68
CA ALA A 140 -19.89 0.08 15.78
C ALA A 140 -19.56 0.28 14.30
N GLY A 141 -19.00 1.45 13.92
CA GLY A 141 -18.57 1.73 12.54
C GLY A 141 -17.39 0.87 12.06
N ASN A 142 -16.59 0.32 12.99
CA ASN A 142 -15.48 -0.58 12.67
C ASN A 142 -15.83 -2.08 12.75
N ALA A 143 -17.05 -2.43 13.12
CA ALA A 143 -17.42 -3.85 13.32
C ALA A 143 -17.30 -4.68 12.03
N ALA A 144 -17.64 -4.09 10.88
CA ALA A 144 -17.49 -4.74 9.59
C ALA A 144 -16.02 -5.04 9.26
N GLU A 145 -15.12 -4.07 9.51
CA GLU A 145 -13.68 -4.22 9.35
C GLU A 145 -13.11 -5.34 10.23
N GLY A 146 -13.50 -5.36 11.52
CA GLY A 146 -13.11 -6.43 12.45
C GLY A 146 -13.60 -7.81 12.02
N GLY A 147 -14.81 -7.88 11.45
CA GLY A 147 -15.46 -9.10 10.96
C GLY A 147 -14.78 -9.73 9.74
N LEU A 148 -13.89 -9.03 9.06
CA LEU A 148 -13.09 -9.60 7.95
C LEU A 148 -12.14 -10.72 8.42
N VAL A 149 -11.84 -10.75 9.70
CA VAL A 149 -11.02 -11.82 10.31
C VAL A 149 -11.94 -12.91 10.84
N GLY A 150 -12.00 -14.04 10.14
CA GLY A 150 -12.81 -15.19 10.58
C GLY A 150 -12.37 -15.74 11.95
N GLY A 151 -13.33 -16.37 12.67
CA GLY A 151 -13.05 -17.04 13.95
C GLY A 151 -13.09 -16.14 15.20
N LEU A 152 -13.51 -14.85 15.05
CA LEU A 152 -13.75 -13.92 16.15
C LEU A 152 -15.21 -13.48 16.17
N HIS A 153 -15.77 -13.38 17.38
CA HIS A 153 -17.04 -12.71 17.59
C HIS A 153 -16.79 -11.19 17.74
N VAL A 154 -17.11 -10.43 16.70
CA VAL A 154 -16.90 -8.97 16.70
C VAL A 154 -18.18 -8.29 17.15
N VAL A 155 -18.07 -7.47 18.19
CA VAL A 155 -19.20 -6.71 18.77
C VAL A 155 -18.92 -5.21 18.60
N GLY A 156 -19.76 -4.55 17.84
CA GLY A 156 -19.73 -3.11 17.64
C GLY A 156 -20.44 -2.38 18.78
N ILE A 157 -19.79 -1.43 19.41
CA ILE A 157 -20.28 -0.62 20.53
C ILE A 157 -20.46 0.83 20.05
N GLN A 158 -21.68 1.41 20.22
CA GLN A 158 -21.95 2.80 19.86
C GLN A 158 -21.70 3.77 21.03
N ASN A 159 -21.91 3.31 22.26
CA ASN A 159 -21.80 4.12 23.47
C ASN A 159 -21.50 3.25 24.70
N LEU A 160 -21.11 3.91 25.78
CA LEU A 160 -20.76 3.23 27.05
C LEU A 160 -21.96 2.47 27.68
N GLN A 161 -23.22 2.87 27.42
CA GLN A 161 -24.37 2.14 27.92
C GLN A 161 -24.52 0.78 27.25
N GLU A 162 -24.23 0.69 25.94
CA GLU A 162 -24.18 -0.60 25.23
C GLU A 162 -23.07 -1.51 25.75
N LEU A 163 -21.90 -0.93 26.10
CA LEU A 163 -20.83 -1.69 26.74
C LEU A 163 -21.31 -2.31 28.08
N LEU A 164 -22.00 -1.52 28.93
CA LEU A 164 -22.57 -2.01 30.19
C LEU A 164 -23.60 -3.11 29.93
N ASN A 165 -24.55 -2.90 29.03
CA ASN A 165 -25.57 -3.88 28.68
C ASN A 165 -24.97 -5.20 28.17
N TYR A 166 -23.92 -5.10 27.32
CA TYR A 166 -23.19 -6.26 26.85
C TYR A 166 -22.48 -7.00 27.98
N CYS A 167 -21.74 -6.30 28.82
CA CYS A 167 -20.96 -6.93 29.90
C CYS A 167 -21.80 -7.50 31.03
N CYS A 168 -22.97 -6.88 31.36
CA CYS A 168 -23.82 -7.28 32.45
C CYS A 168 -24.93 -8.27 32.05
N GLU A 169 -25.52 -8.08 30.86
CA GLU A 169 -26.70 -8.81 30.42
C GLU A 169 -26.44 -9.74 29.22
N GLY A 170 -25.24 -9.66 28.60
CA GLY A 170 -24.92 -10.38 27.37
C GLY A 170 -25.68 -9.90 26.14
N LYS A 171 -26.33 -8.72 26.21
CA LYS A 171 -27.04 -8.15 25.08
C LYS A 171 -26.08 -7.67 24.02
N ILE A 172 -26.13 -8.31 22.85
CA ILE A 172 -25.36 -7.90 21.68
C ILE A 172 -26.07 -6.69 21.05
N PRO A 173 -25.42 -5.52 20.91
CA PRO A 173 -25.99 -4.37 20.23
C PRO A 173 -26.35 -4.71 18.77
N SER A 174 -27.47 -4.21 18.30
CA SER A 174 -27.82 -4.30 16.89
C SER A 174 -26.88 -3.39 16.10
N LEU A 175 -26.07 -3.98 15.23
CA LEU A 175 -25.25 -3.20 14.30
C LEU A 175 -26.19 -2.41 13.38
N PRO A 176 -25.93 -1.12 13.15
CA PRO A 176 -26.61 -0.41 12.08
C PRO A 176 -26.37 -1.17 10.77
N SER A 177 -27.43 -1.43 10.01
CA SER A 177 -27.30 -2.01 8.69
C SER A 177 -26.42 -1.09 7.86
N ILE A 178 -25.20 -1.53 7.56
CA ILE A 178 -24.36 -0.84 6.60
C ILE A 178 -25.05 -1.05 5.25
N GLU A 179 -25.78 -0.03 4.80
CA GLU A 179 -26.16 0.03 3.40
C GLU A 179 -24.85 -0.05 2.63
N ASN A 180 -24.64 -1.16 1.92
CA ASN A 180 -23.55 -1.25 0.95
C ASN A 180 -23.68 -0.02 0.05
N GLN A 181 -22.85 0.99 0.29
CA GLN A 181 -22.72 2.09 -0.64
C GLN A 181 -22.30 1.40 -1.95
N LYS A 182 -23.28 1.22 -2.84
CA LYS A 182 -23.00 0.85 -4.22
C LYS A 182 -21.95 1.86 -4.67
N LYS A 183 -20.77 1.36 -5.05
CA LYS A 183 -19.83 2.19 -5.82
C LYS A 183 -20.68 2.91 -6.85
N GLU A 184 -20.58 4.23 -6.88
CA GLU A 184 -21.15 4.97 -8.02
C GLU A 184 -20.66 4.25 -9.28
N ASP A 185 -21.59 3.92 -10.18
CA ASP A 185 -21.34 3.29 -11.49
C ASP A 185 -20.51 4.24 -12.39
N GLY A 186 -19.36 4.66 -11.90
CA GLY A 186 -18.32 5.27 -12.72
C GLY A 186 -17.78 4.19 -13.64
N LYS A 187 -17.95 4.34 -14.94
CA LYS A 187 -17.40 3.45 -15.95
C LYS A 187 -15.91 3.21 -15.65
N GLU A 188 -15.54 1.97 -15.33
CA GLU A 188 -14.14 1.65 -15.05
C GLU A 188 -13.29 2.02 -16.28
N PRO A 189 -12.10 2.62 -16.09
CA PRO A 189 -11.21 2.95 -17.21
C PRO A 189 -10.86 1.68 -18.01
N ASP A 190 -11.02 1.71 -19.32
CA ASP A 190 -10.74 0.56 -20.20
C ASP A 190 -9.68 0.90 -21.24
N PHE A 191 -8.78 -0.05 -21.55
CA PHE A 191 -7.75 0.11 -22.58
C PHE A 191 -8.31 0.24 -24.00
N SER A 192 -9.56 -0.15 -24.24
CA SER A 192 -10.23 0.12 -25.52
C SER A 192 -10.39 1.62 -25.83
N GLU A 193 -10.31 2.47 -24.80
CA GLU A 193 -10.36 3.93 -24.95
C GLU A 193 -8.99 4.53 -25.34
N VAL A 194 -7.90 3.74 -25.29
CA VAL A 194 -6.55 4.17 -25.68
C VAL A 194 -6.38 3.92 -27.18
N GLN A 195 -6.71 4.92 -27.99
CA GLN A 195 -6.57 4.86 -29.44
C GLN A 195 -5.09 4.92 -29.85
N GLY A 196 -4.71 4.24 -30.92
CA GLY A 196 -3.33 4.17 -31.38
C GLY A 196 -2.40 3.57 -30.31
N GLN A 197 -1.21 4.16 -30.11
CA GLN A 197 -0.26 3.86 -28.99
C GLN A 197 0.09 2.37 -28.85
N THR A 198 0.23 1.63 -29.97
CA THR A 198 0.44 0.18 -29.97
C THR A 198 1.64 -0.24 -29.12
N ALA A 199 2.77 0.47 -29.26
CA ALA A 199 3.98 0.19 -28.46
C ALA A 199 3.76 0.42 -26.96
N ALA A 200 3.07 1.49 -26.56
CA ALA A 200 2.81 1.81 -25.16
C ALA A 200 1.80 0.82 -24.54
N ARG A 201 0.79 0.37 -25.30
CA ARG A 201 -0.15 -0.67 -24.88
C ARG A 201 0.56 -2.03 -24.69
N ARG A 202 1.47 -2.39 -25.61
CA ARG A 202 2.28 -3.63 -25.49
C ARG A 202 3.23 -3.53 -24.27
N ALA A 203 3.91 -2.40 -24.08
CA ALA A 203 4.73 -2.17 -22.90
C ALA A 203 3.93 -2.26 -21.59
N ALA A 204 2.72 -1.69 -21.54
CA ALA A 204 1.83 -1.79 -20.40
C ALA A 204 1.41 -3.24 -20.10
N LEU A 205 1.14 -4.05 -21.13
CA LEU A 205 0.83 -5.47 -20.98
C LEU A 205 2.02 -6.26 -20.41
N ILE A 206 3.22 -6.04 -20.94
CA ILE A 206 4.45 -6.69 -20.43
C ILE A 206 4.71 -6.26 -18.98
N ALA A 207 4.58 -4.95 -18.69
CA ALA A 207 4.74 -4.42 -17.34
C ALA A 207 3.76 -5.07 -16.36
N ALA A 208 2.49 -5.18 -16.71
CA ALA A 208 1.45 -5.79 -15.88
C ALA A 208 1.66 -7.30 -15.68
N ALA A 209 2.04 -8.04 -16.73
CA ALA A 209 2.22 -9.48 -16.70
C ALA A 209 3.45 -9.93 -15.88
N GLY A 210 4.54 -9.15 -15.91
CA GLY A 210 5.80 -9.48 -15.23
C GLY A 210 6.15 -8.56 -14.06
N PHE A 211 5.30 -7.62 -13.72
CA PHE A 211 5.54 -6.60 -12.66
C PHE A 211 6.79 -5.74 -12.96
N HIS A 212 7.02 -5.39 -14.23
CA HIS A 212 8.18 -4.64 -14.70
C HIS A 212 7.97 -3.13 -14.60
N ASN A 213 8.95 -2.41 -14.08
CA ASN A 213 8.92 -0.95 -14.02
C ASN A 213 8.94 -0.31 -15.42
N LEU A 214 8.03 0.63 -15.66
CA LEU A 214 7.77 1.25 -16.94
C LEU A 214 8.05 2.76 -16.92
N LEU A 215 8.86 3.24 -17.85
CA LEU A 215 9.07 4.66 -18.13
C LEU A 215 8.40 5.03 -19.46
N MET A 216 7.52 6.01 -19.43
CA MET A 216 6.86 6.58 -20.61
C MET A 216 7.45 7.95 -20.93
N LEU A 217 7.95 8.10 -22.17
CA LEU A 217 8.52 9.35 -22.70
C LEU A 217 7.60 9.88 -23.79
N GLY A 218 7.28 11.16 -23.75
CA GLY A 218 6.46 11.75 -24.84
C GLY A 218 6.03 13.17 -24.55
N PRO A 219 5.51 13.88 -25.57
CA PRO A 219 5.07 15.26 -25.43
C PRO A 219 3.89 15.40 -24.46
N PRO A 220 3.63 16.62 -23.96
CA PRO A 220 2.42 16.90 -23.20
C PRO A 220 1.15 16.50 -23.99
N GLY A 221 0.13 15.95 -23.32
CA GLY A 221 -1.11 15.56 -23.96
C GLY A 221 -1.07 14.26 -24.77
N SER A 222 0.04 13.50 -24.79
CA SER A 222 0.15 12.22 -25.52
C SER A 222 -0.57 11.03 -24.87
N GLY A 223 -1.26 11.22 -23.74
CA GLY A 223 -2.04 10.15 -23.09
C GLY A 223 -1.30 9.31 -22.05
N LYS A 224 -0.06 9.67 -21.64
CA LYS A 224 0.75 8.93 -20.63
C LYS A 224 -0.01 8.64 -19.34
N SER A 225 -0.62 9.65 -18.74
CA SER A 225 -1.39 9.51 -17.49
C SER A 225 -2.69 8.70 -17.70
N MET A 226 -3.26 8.75 -18.92
CA MET A 226 -4.41 7.94 -19.31
C MET A 226 -4.05 6.44 -19.38
N ILE A 227 -2.90 6.10 -19.94
CA ILE A 227 -2.37 4.73 -20.00
C ILE A 227 -2.06 4.24 -18.57
N ALA A 228 -1.34 5.04 -17.76
CA ALA A 228 -0.96 4.67 -16.40
C ALA A 228 -2.17 4.30 -15.54
N ARG A 229 -3.25 5.09 -15.58
CA ARG A 229 -4.49 4.85 -14.80
C ARG A 229 -5.19 3.54 -15.19
N ARG A 230 -4.92 3.01 -16.40
CA ARG A 230 -5.53 1.77 -16.88
C ARG A 230 -4.69 0.53 -16.58
N ILE A 231 -3.41 0.67 -16.22
CA ILE A 231 -2.56 -0.49 -15.91
C ILE A 231 -3.16 -1.39 -14.83
N PRO A 232 -3.71 -0.90 -13.71
CA PRO A 232 -4.34 -1.78 -12.72
C PRO A 232 -5.45 -2.67 -13.29
N THR A 233 -6.17 -2.22 -14.32
CA THR A 233 -7.28 -2.97 -14.91
C THR A 233 -6.83 -4.19 -15.72
N ILE A 234 -5.57 -4.24 -16.13
CA ILE A 234 -4.97 -5.34 -16.89
C ILE A 234 -4.01 -6.21 -16.07
N MET A 235 -3.73 -5.82 -14.83
CA MET A 235 -2.90 -6.64 -13.93
C MET A 235 -3.62 -7.92 -13.51
N PRO A 236 -2.89 -9.03 -13.26
CA PRO A 236 -3.47 -10.24 -12.69
C PRO A 236 -4.16 -9.93 -11.36
N PRO A 237 -5.27 -10.62 -11.03
CA PRO A 237 -5.97 -10.43 -9.76
C PRO A 237 -5.04 -10.70 -8.57
N MET A 238 -5.27 -10.02 -7.45
CA MET A 238 -4.54 -10.28 -6.21
C MET A 238 -4.94 -11.62 -5.61
N SER A 239 -3.95 -12.38 -5.09
CA SER A 239 -4.21 -13.54 -4.25
C SER A 239 -4.91 -13.11 -2.94
N GLU A 240 -5.50 -14.07 -2.22
CA GLU A 240 -6.11 -13.77 -0.91
C GLU A 240 -5.09 -13.18 0.07
N GLU A 241 -3.86 -13.67 0.05
CA GLU A 241 -2.76 -13.16 0.88
C GLU A 241 -2.42 -11.70 0.53
N GLU A 242 -2.27 -11.39 -0.76
CA GLU A 242 -2.04 -10.02 -1.25
C GLU A 242 -3.19 -9.07 -0.87
N GLN A 243 -4.44 -9.53 -0.98
CA GLN A 243 -5.62 -8.77 -0.58
C GLN A 243 -5.59 -8.44 0.92
N MET A 244 -5.21 -9.39 1.77
CA MET A 244 -5.09 -9.20 3.21
C MET A 244 -3.93 -8.25 3.56
N GLU A 245 -2.78 -8.34 2.87
CA GLU A 245 -1.66 -7.39 3.03
C GLU A 245 -2.10 -5.96 2.73
N VAL A 246 -2.74 -5.75 1.59
CA VAL A 246 -3.24 -4.42 1.17
C VAL A 246 -4.30 -3.90 2.14
N THR A 247 -5.27 -4.74 2.52
CA THR A 247 -6.31 -4.36 3.49
C THR A 247 -5.70 -3.93 4.81
N ARG A 248 -4.68 -4.64 5.30
CA ARG A 248 -3.94 -4.29 6.53
C ARG A 248 -3.28 -2.92 6.44
N ILE A 249 -2.61 -2.61 5.31
CA ILE A 249 -1.97 -1.31 5.09
C ILE A 249 -3.01 -0.18 5.13
N TYR A 250 -4.12 -0.34 4.41
CA TYR A 250 -5.17 0.68 4.34
C TYR A 250 -5.92 0.85 5.66
N SER A 251 -6.12 -0.23 6.43
CA SER A 251 -6.66 -0.18 7.79
C SER A 251 -5.77 0.63 8.73
N ILE A 252 -4.45 0.36 8.75
CA ILE A 252 -3.47 1.10 9.57
C ILE A 252 -3.40 2.57 9.17
N ALA A 253 -3.47 2.86 7.88
CA ALA A 253 -3.49 4.23 7.36
C ALA A 253 -4.81 4.98 7.65
N GLY A 254 -5.85 4.30 8.14
CA GLY A 254 -7.18 4.89 8.32
C GLY A 254 -7.87 5.23 7.00
N MET A 255 -7.52 4.53 5.92
CA MET A 255 -8.00 4.77 4.56
C MET A 255 -8.91 3.65 4.04
N LEU A 256 -9.34 2.74 4.90
CA LEU A 256 -10.36 1.75 4.57
C LEU A 256 -11.72 2.44 4.65
N ALA A 257 -12.52 2.38 3.57
CA ALA A 257 -13.83 2.99 3.56
C ALA A 257 -14.81 2.25 4.49
N LYS A 258 -15.79 2.99 5.05
CA LYS A 258 -16.82 2.38 5.91
C LYS A 258 -17.56 1.29 5.17
N GLY A 259 -17.62 0.11 5.77
CA GLY A 259 -18.27 -1.04 5.14
C GLY A 259 -17.51 -1.66 3.96
N GLU A 260 -16.32 -1.15 3.63
CA GLU A 260 -15.45 -1.78 2.65
C GLU A 260 -15.02 -3.15 3.18
N GLY A 261 -15.21 -4.18 2.35
CA GLY A 261 -14.72 -5.52 2.63
C GLY A 261 -13.21 -5.62 2.44
N VAL A 262 -12.71 -6.83 2.24
CA VAL A 262 -11.33 -7.05 1.83
C VAL A 262 -11.08 -6.35 0.49
N ARG A 263 -10.01 -5.55 0.39
CA ARG A 263 -9.65 -4.86 -0.85
C ARG A 263 -9.20 -5.85 -1.90
N ARG A 264 -9.99 -5.96 -2.96
CA ARG A 264 -9.73 -6.88 -4.08
C ARG A 264 -9.05 -6.21 -5.27
N GLU A 265 -9.15 -4.89 -5.36
CA GLU A 265 -8.56 -4.10 -6.45
C GLU A 265 -7.13 -3.71 -6.12
N ARG A 266 -6.25 -3.82 -7.13
CA ARG A 266 -4.87 -3.36 -6.99
C ARG A 266 -4.83 -1.86 -6.78
N PRO A 267 -4.11 -1.35 -5.77
CA PRO A 267 -3.99 0.07 -5.52
C PRO A 267 -3.38 0.83 -6.71
N PHE A 268 -3.90 2.03 -6.97
CA PHE A 268 -3.28 3.00 -7.86
C PHE A 268 -2.99 4.29 -7.07
N ARG A 269 -1.71 4.62 -6.94
CA ARG A 269 -1.27 5.84 -6.25
C ARG A 269 -0.55 6.74 -7.23
N ALA A 270 -0.98 7.99 -7.30
CA ALA A 270 -0.44 9.00 -8.20
C ALA A 270 -0.14 10.29 -7.43
N PRO A 271 0.94 10.30 -6.63
CA PRO A 271 1.32 11.47 -5.86
C PRO A 271 1.74 12.63 -6.78
N HIS A 272 1.38 13.84 -6.40
CA HIS A 272 1.78 15.04 -7.12
C HIS A 272 3.31 15.25 -7.04
N HIS A 273 3.94 15.76 -8.08
CA HIS A 273 5.41 15.95 -8.14
C HIS A 273 5.98 16.86 -7.04
N THR A 274 5.15 17.73 -6.43
CA THR A 274 5.54 18.60 -5.29
C THR A 274 5.53 17.89 -3.94
N MET A 275 5.19 16.59 -3.90
CA MET A 275 5.11 15.82 -2.66
C MET A 275 6.46 15.79 -1.92
N SER A 276 6.39 15.92 -0.58
CA SER A 276 7.59 15.82 0.24
C SER A 276 8.12 14.38 0.31
N PRO A 277 9.45 14.19 0.47
CA PRO A 277 10.05 12.87 0.68
C PRO A 277 9.40 12.06 1.81
N GLN A 278 8.98 12.73 2.89
CA GLN A 278 8.32 12.08 4.03
C GLN A 278 6.89 11.60 3.70
N ALA A 279 6.14 12.37 2.91
CA ALA A 279 4.81 11.94 2.49
C ALA A 279 4.89 10.74 1.52
N LEU A 280 5.95 10.71 0.68
CA LEU A 280 6.18 9.61 -0.26
C LEU A 280 6.59 8.31 0.48
N ALA A 281 7.61 8.36 1.34
CA ALA A 281 8.14 7.18 2.02
C ALA A 281 7.37 6.80 3.29
N GLY A 282 6.62 7.71 3.85
CA GLY A 282 6.07 7.61 5.18
C GLY A 282 6.98 8.24 6.23
N GLY A 283 6.48 8.40 7.42
CA GLY A 283 7.23 9.04 8.50
C GLY A 283 6.35 9.71 9.54
N GLY A 284 6.88 10.76 10.16
CA GLY A 284 6.24 11.45 11.27
C GLY A 284 6.87 11.09 12.63
N LYS A 285 6.30 11.63 13.71
CA LYS A 285 6.69 11.25 15.08
C LYS A 285 6.37 9.78 15.36
N GLN A 286 5.22 9.34 14.87
CA GLN A 286 4.82 7.94 14.73
C GLN A 286 4.91 7.60 13.24
N PRO A 287 5.80 6.70 12.83
CA PRO A 287 5.91 6.32 11.44
C PRO A 287 4.62 5.68 10.92
N SER A 288 4.02 6.32 9.92
CA SER A 288 2.82 5.86 9.22
C SER A 288 3.15 5.51 7.77
N PRO A 289 2.35 4.64 7.13
CA PRO A 289 2.51 4.32 5.71
C PRO A 289 2.49 5.57 4.83
N GLY A 290 3.48 5.69 3.90
CA GLY A 290 3.50 6.70 2.85
C GLY A 290 2.90 6.18 1.54
N GLU A 291 2.90 7.02 0.50
CA GLU A 291 2.34 6.69 -0.82
C GLU A 291 2.97 5.43 -1.44
N ILE A 292 4.27 5.20 -1.21
CA ILE A 292 4.97 4.00 -1.66
C ILE A 292 4.36 2.74 -1.02
N THR A 293 4.10 2.76 0.29
CA THR A 293 3.48 1.64 1.00
C THR A 293 2.00 1.49 0.60
N LEU A 294 1.30 2.59 0.39
CA LEU A 294 -0.09 2.57 -0.09
C LEU A 294 -0.22 2.02 -1.52
N ALA A 295 0.86 2.07 -2.31
CA ALA A 295 0.93 1.46 -3.64
C ALA A 295 1.28 -0.04 -3.62
N HIS A 296 1.52 -0.62 -2.44
CA HIS A 296 1.91 -2.03 -2.31
C HIS A 296 0.96 -2.97 -3.05
N ARG A 297 1.49 -3.95 -3.80
CA ARG A 297 0.78 -4.88 -4.70
C ARG A 297 0.00 -4.21 -5.83
N GLY A 298 0.22 -2.92 -6.06
CA GLY A 298 -0.44 -2.11 -7.08
C GLY A 298 0.54 -1.30 -7.91
N VAL A 299 0.11 -0.11 -8.32
CA VAL A 299 0.85 0.80 -9.19
C VAL A 299 1.17 2.10 -8.46
N LEU A 300 2.43 2.49 -8.46
CA LEU A 300 2.88 3.83 -8.11
C LEU A 300 3.17 4.60 -9.40
N PHE A 301 2.33 5.59 -9.72
CA PHE A 301 2.48 6.43 -10.89
C PHE A 301 3.14 7.77 -10.53
N LEU A 302 4.27 8.06 -11.17
CA LEU A 302 5.00 9.32 -10.99
C LEU A 302 4.96 10.11 -12.30
N ASP A 303 4.11 11.12 -12.33
CA ASP A 303 4.05 12.03 -13.48
C ASP A 303 5.08 13.15 -13.35
N GLU A 304 5.51 13.72 -14.49
CA GLU A 304 6.47 14.80 -14.54
C GLU A 304 7.75 14.50 -13.72
N LEU A 305 8.29 13.30 -13.86
CA LEU A 305 9.40 12.80 -13.04
C LEU A 305 10.57 13.78 -12.87
N PRO A 306 11.05 14.53 -13.91
CA PRO A 306 12.13 15.49 -13.74
C PRO A 306 11.75 16.75 -12.92
N GLU A 307 10.47 17.00 -12.66
CA GLU A 307 10.02 18.11 -11.81
C GLU A 307 10.02 17.74 -10.33
N MET A 308 10.14 16.46 -10.00
CA MET A 308 10.33 16.02 -8.62
C MET A 308 11.71 16.41 -8.10
N THR A 309 11.82 16.66 -6.78
CA THR A 309 13.14 16.93 -6.19
C THR A 309 14.03 15.69 -6.28
N ARG A 310 15.33 15.90 -6.47
CA ARG A 310 16.31 14.80 -6.53
C ARG A 310 16.23 13.89 -5.30
N THR A 311 16.03 14.46 -4.12
CA THR A 311 15.88 13.72 -2.86
C THR A 311 14.66 12.80 -2.90
N THR A 312 13.54 13.27 -3.46
CA THR A 312 12.31 12.46 -3.61
C THR A 312 12.52 11.27 -4.54
N ILE A 313 13.24 11.48 -5.66
CA ILE A 313 13.56 10.39 -6.60
C ILE A 313 14.52 9.35 -5.97
N GLU A 314 15.54 9.83 -5.23
CA GLU A 314 16.55 8.94 -4.62
C GLU A 314 15.97 8.04 -3.53
N ILE A 315 14.91 8.47 -2.82
CA ILE A 315 14.22 7.64 -1.81
C ILE A 315 13.58 6.37 -2.43
N LEU A 316 13.18 6.41 -3.70
CA LEU A 316 12.60 5.27 -4.39
C LEU A 316 13.60 4.13 -4.64
N ARG A 317 14.90 4.39 -4.55
CA ARG A 317 15.94 3.40 -4.89
C ARG A 317 15.90 2.18 -3.99
N GLN A 318 15.74 2.37 -2.68
CA GLN A 318 15.68 1.26 -1.73
C GLN A 318 14.42 0.40 -1.93
N PRO A 319 13.18 0.95 -1.97
CA PRO A 319 11.99 0.14 -2.16
C PRO A 319 11.93 -0.58 -3.51
N LEU A 320 12.53 -0.02 -4.57
CA LEU A 320 12.64 -0.70 -5.86
C LEU A 320 13.60 -1.90 -5.87
N GLU A 321 14.50 -2.01 -4.90
CA GLU A 321 15.44 -3.14 -4.78
C GLU A 321 15.04 -4.12 -3.69
N GLU A 322 14.59 -3.60 -2.54
CA GLU A 322 14.33 -4.42 -1.35
C GLU A 322 12.85 -4.72 -1.13
N HIS A 323 11.94 -4.12 -1.93
CA HIS A 323 10.49 -4.23 -1.81
C HIS A 323 9.97 -3.86 -0.40
N ARG A 324 10.71 -3.01 0.31
CA ARG A 324 10.38 -2.50 1.64
C ARG A 324 10.99 -1.13 1.88
N ILE A 325 10.40 -0.39 2.81
CA ILE A 325 10.93 0.86 3.37
C ILE A 325 11.29 0.62 4.83
N VAL A 326 12.48 1.07 5.23
CA VAL A 326 12.91 1.04 6.64
C VAL A 326 13.01 2.47 7.15
N ILE A 327 12.21 2.79 8.16
CA ILE A 327 12.22 4.10 8.83
C ILE A 327 12.85 3.93 10.20
N SER A 328 14.07 4.42 10.37
CA SER A 328 14.77 4.40 11.67
C SER A 328 14.42 5.64 12.49
N ARG A 329 14.05 5.44 13.74
CA ARG A 329 13.77 6.47 14.74
C ARG A 329 14.44 6.10 16.06
N VAL A 330 14.53 7.03 16.96
CA VAL A 330 15.02 6.77 18.33
C VAL A 330 14.17 5.70 19.03
N SER A 331 12.88 5.63 18.69
CA SER A 331 11.91 4.66 19.23
C SER A 331 12.01 3.26 18.61
N GLY A 332 12.82 3.05 17.57
CA GLY A 332 12.98 1.76 16.89
C GLY A 332 13.04 1.86 15.37
N ASN A 333 13.16 0.70 14.73
CA ASN A 333 13.12 0.54 13.29
C ASN A 333 11.75 0.03 12.85
N TYR A 334 11.13 0.73 11.92
CA TYR A 334 9.81 0.41 11.38
C TYR A 334 9.97 -0.04 9.93
N VAL A 335 9.45 -1.22 9.62
CA VAL A 335 9.52 -1.79 8.27
C VAL A 335 8.14 -1.75 7.65
N PHE A 336 8.04 -1.16 6.46
CA PHE A 336 6.82 -1.08 5.67
C PHE A 336 7.00 -1.82 4.34
N PRO A 337 6.06 -2.67 3.93
CA PRO A 337 6.13 -3.34 2.64
C PRO A 337 5.98 -2.35 1.49
N ALA A 338 6.70 -2.58 0.39
CA ALA A 338 6.79 -1.66 -0.73
C ALA A 338 7.04 -2.41 -2.06
N SER A 339 6.31 -3.52 -2.28
CA SER A 339 6.32 -4.21 -3.56
C SER A 339 5.25 -3.59 -4.46
N PHE A 340 5.65 -2.79 -5.43
CA PHE A 340 4.77 -2.07 -6.34
C PHE A 340 5.36 -2.05 -7.75
N LEU A 341 4.51 -1.96 -8.76
CA LEU A 341 4.89 -1.68 -10.13
C LEU A 341 5.06 -0.16 -10.26
N MET A 342 6.27 0.29 -10.55
CA MET A 342 6.52 1.70 -10.78
C MET A 342 6.25 2.06 -12.24
N VAL A 343 5.37 3.03 -12.45
CA VAL A 343 5.11 3.66 -13.74
C VAL A 343 5.53 5.12 -13.64
N ALA A 344 6.48 5.53 -14.46
CA ALA A 344 6.92 6.91 -14.49
C ALA A 344 6.61 7.55 -15.86
N ALA A 345 6.27 8.81 -15.86
CA ALA A 345 6.06 9.59 -17.08
C ALA A 345 6.92 10.86 -17.07
N MET A 346 7.47 11.20 -18.22
CA MET A 346 8.21 12.44 -18.39
C MET A 346 8.15 12.95 -19.82
N ASN A 347 8.41 14.23 -19.97
CA ASN A 347 8.63 14.85 -21.27
C ASN A 347 10.09 14.70 -21.70
N PRO A 348 10.41 14.74 -23.01
CA PRO A 348 11.79 14.61 -23.48
C PRO A 348 12.62 15.88 -23.28
N CYS A 349 12.00 17.02 -23.01
CA CYS A 349 12.65 18.31 -22.74
C CYS A 349 11.67 19.24 -22.00
N PRO A 350 12.10 20.42 -21.51
CA PRO A 350 11.20 21.37 -20.83
C PRO A 350 9.98 21.81 -21.64
N CYS A 351 10.11 22.03 -22.95
CA CYS A 351 8.95 22.34 -23.82
C CYS A 351 8.17 21.11 -24.27
N GLY A 352 8.74 19.90 -24.13
CA GLY A 352 8.08 18.62 -24.42
C GLY A 352 8.16 18.14 -25.88
N PHE A 353 8.81 18.86 -26.79
CA PHE A 353 8.75 18.56 -28.23
C PHE A 353 10.03 17.98 -28.83
N TYR A 354 11.12 17.87 -28.08
CA TYR A 354 12.32 17.21 -28.56
C TYR A 354 12.02 15.72 -28.90
N PRO A 355 12.54 15.13 -30.01
CA PRO A 355 13.57 15.66 -30.93
C PRO A 355 13.01 16.46 -32.13
N ASP A 356 11.74 16.80 -32.18
CA ASP A 356 11.16 17.61 -33.25
C ASP A 356 11.68 19.06 -33.17
N LEU A 357 12.73 19.34 -33.91
CA LEU A 357 13.38 20.67 -33.93
C LEU A 357 12.49 21.76 -34.55
N SER A 358 11.42 21.41 -35.25
CA SER A 358 10.47 22.41 -35.78
C SER A 358 9.58 22.99 -34.67
N ARG A 359 9.35 22.24 -33.59
CA ARG A 359 8.50 22.62 -32.45
C ARG A 359 9.30 22.87 -31.18
N CYS A 360 10.47 22.24 -31.03
CA CYS A 360 11.29 22.36 -29.84
C CYS A 360 12.08 23.68 -29.83
N THR A 361 11.88 24.50 -28.81
CA THR A 361 12.56 25.78 -28.61
C THR A 361 13.68 25.71 -27.57
N CYS A 362 13.99 24.55 -27.03
CA CYS A 362 14.97 24.36 -25.98
C CYS A 362 16.40 24.35 -26.53
N ALA A 363 17.32 25.05 -25.86
CA ALA A 363 18.73 24.91 -26.17
C ALA A 363 19.25 23.51 -25.71
N PRO A 364 20.27 22.94 -26.42
CA PRO A 364 20.81 21.63 -26.05
C PRO A 364 21.25 21.52 -24.57
N GLY A 365 21.82 22.59 -24.02
CA GLY A 365 22.21 22.67 -22.62
C GLY A 365 21.03 22.59 -21.63
N ASP A 366 19.86 23.13 -22.01
CA ASP A 366 18.66 23.06 -21.17
C ASP A 366 18.04 21.64 -21.20
N ILE A 367 18.06 21.00 -22.36
CA ILE A 367 17.61 19.60 -22.51
C ILE A 367 18.49 18.70 -21.65
N SER A 368 19.83 18.81 -21.76
CA SER A 368 20.76 18.02 -20.97
C SER A 368 20.59 18.25 -19.47
N ARG A 369 20.42 19.50 -19.03
CA ARG A 369 20.16 19.86 -17.62
C ARG A 369 18.82 19.27 -17.12
N TYR A 370 17.78 19.30 -17.93
CA TYR A 370 16.47 18.74 -17.61
C TYR A 370 16.55 17.22 -17.43
N LEU A 371 17.13 16.52 -18.39
CA LEU A 371 17.29 15.06 -18.35
C LEU A 371 18.20 14.60 -17.21
N SER A 372 19.26 15.38 -16.87
CA SER A 372 20.19 15.05 -15.78
C SER A 372 19.57 15.10 -14.37
N ARG A 373 18.34 15.64 -14.22
CA ARG A 373 17.60 15.58 -12.94
C ARG A 373 17.23 14.15 -12.57
N VAL A 374 17.06 13.28 -13.57
CA VAL A 374 16.84 11.85 -13.37
C VAL A 374 18.19 11.12 -13.45
N SER A 375 18.62 10.52 -12.35
CA SER A 375 19.94 9.88 -12.28
C SER A 375 20.01 8.58 -13.08
N GLN A 376 21.15 8.26 -13.70
CA GLN A 376 21.36 7.01 -14.42
C GLN A 376 21.08 5.76 -13.53
N PRO A 377 21.50 5.73 -12.25
CA PRO A 377 21.15 4.61 -11.37
C PRO A 377 19.65 4.40 -11.15
N PHE A 378 18.84 5.46 -11.26
CA PHE A 378 17.38 5.32 -11.23
C PHE A 378 16.84 4.75 -12.55
N LEU A 379 17.33 5.26 -13.69
CA LEU A 379 16.96 4.75 -15.02
C LEU A 379 17.31 3.26 -15.20
N ASP A 380 18.41 2.82 -14.62
CA ASP A 380 18.82 1.42 -14.64
C ASP A 380 17.80 0.48 -13.94
N ARG A 381 16.89 1.02 -13.12
CA ARG A 381 15.81 0.30 -12.45
C ARG A 381 14.51 0.26 -13.25
N MET A 382 14.43 1.01 -14.36
CA MET A 382 13.34 0.89 -15.31
C MET A 382 13.63 -0.29 -16.22
N ASP A 383 12.73 -1.28 -16.25
CA ASP A 383 12.87 -2.45 -17.11
C ASP A 383 12.45 -2.14 -18.53
N LEU A 384 11.39 -1.33 -18.66
CA LEU A 384 10.79 -0.92 -19.92
C LEU A 384 10.83 0.60 -20.08
N CYS A 385 11.19 1.05 -21.26
CA CYS A 385 11.12 2.45 -21.67
C CYS A 385 10.39 2.53 -23.01
N VAL A 386 9.33 3.34 -23.11
CA VAL A 386 8.53 3.47 -24.32
C VAL A 386 8.30 4.93 -24.68
N GLN A 387 8.38 5.24 -25.96
CA GLN A 387 7.97 6.54 -26.49
C GLN A 387 6.46 6.53 -26.73
N VAL A 388 5.78 7.56 -26.22
CA VAL A 388 4.35 7.78 -26.38
C VAL A 388 4.20 8.99 -27.32
N GLU A 389 3.79 8.74 -28.54
CA GLU A 389 3.71 9.76 -29.58
C GLU A 389 2.47 10.65 -29.41
N ALA A 390 2.51 11.84 -29.98
CA ALA A 390 1.30 12.66 -30.12
C ALA A 390 0.35 11.96 -31.09
N LEU A 391 -0.91 11.82 -30.71
CA LEU A 391 -1.92 11.22 -31.60
C LEU A 391 -2.21 12.13 -32.79
N SER A 392 -2.28 11.55 -34.00
CA SER A 392 -2.77 12.22 -35.17
C SER A 392 -4.31 12.28 -35.16
N TYR A 393 -4.87 13.09 -36.05
CA TYR A 393 -6.34 13.14 -36.24
C TYR A 393 -6.89 11.79 -36.68
N GLU A 394 -6.14 11.11 -37.57
CA GLU A 394 -6.46 9.78 -38.08
C GLU A 394 -6.47 8.73 -36.97
N ASP A 395 -5.51 8.78 -36.03
CA ASP A 395 -5.47 7.87 -34.86
C ASP A 395 -6.70 8.02 -33.99
N LEU A 396 -7.22 9.25 -33.84
CA LEU A 396 -8.39 9.53 -33.00
C LEU A 396 -9.72 9.07 -33.61
N HIS A 397 -9.78 8.97 -34.96
CA HIS A 397 -10.99 8.65 -35.73
C HIS A 397 -10.89 7.31 -36.44
N GLY A 398 -9.79 6.58 -36.27
CA GLY A 398 -9.57 5.25 -36.85
C GLY A 398 -10.58 4.23 -36.31
N GLU A 399 -11.08 3.37 -37.22
CA GLU A 399 -12.02 2.28 -36.89
C GLU A 399 -11.33 1.08 -36.17
N GLU A 400 -10.03 1.13 -35.95
CA GLU A 400 -9.33 0.06 -35.23
C GLU A 400 -9.86 -0.09 -33.80
N ARG A 401 -10.58 -1.19 -33.59
CA ARG A 401 -11.04 -1.57 -32.26
C ARG A 401 -9.84 -1.97 -31.40
N CYS A 402 -9.44 -1.08 -30.53
CA CYS A 402 -8.41 -1.35 -29.55
C CYS A 402 -8.82 -2.50 -28.61
N GLU A 403 -7.87 -3.32 -28.24
CA GLU A 403 -8.09 -4.45 -27.33
C GLU A 403 -8.56 -3.94 -25.94
N SER A 404 -9.61 -4.55 -25.40
CA SER A 404 -10.18 -4.15 -24.10
C SER A 404 -9.28 -4.59 -22.93
N SER A 405 -9.41 -3.89 -21.78
CA SER A 405 -8.75 -4.28 -20.54
C SER A 405 -9.01 -5.74 -20.15
N ALA A 406 -10.22 -6.25 -20.38
CA ALA A 406 -10.56 -7.64 -20.07
C ALA A 406 -9.69 -8.65 -20.83
N LYS A 407 -9.52 -8.47 -22.14
CA LYS A 407 -8.67 -9.34 -22.96
C LYS A 407 -7.18 -9.22 -22.60
N MET A 408 -6.70 -7.99 -22.35
CA MET A 408 -5.32 -7.79 -21.92
C MET A 408 -5.06 -8.43 -20.55
N ARG A 409 -6.02 -8.33 -19.62
CA ARG A 409 -5.93 -8.98 -18.29
C ARG A 409 -5.91 -10.49 -18.40
N GLU A 410 -6.69 -11.08 -19.30
CA GLU A 410 -6.68 -12.53 -19.56
C GLU A 410 -5.27 -13.01 -19.98
N LYS A 411 -4.62 -12.30 -20.91
CA LYS A 411 -3.24 -12.59 -21.34
C LYS A 411 -2.23 -12.43 -20.18
N ALA A 412 -2.34 -11.34 -19.44
CA ALA A 412 -1.45 -11.08 -18.31
C ALA A 412 -1.63 -12.14 -17.20
N THR A 413 -2.87 -12.58 -16.94
CA THR A 413 -3.18 -13.62 -15.95
C THR A 413 -2.62 -14.96 -16.39
N ALA A 414 -2.78 -15.36 -17.66
CA ALA A 414 -2.20 -16.59 -18.17
C ALA A 414 -0.67 -16.63 -18.03
N ALA A 415 0.00 -15.51 -18.35
CA ALA A 415 1.44 -15.38 -18.13
C ALA A 415 1.84 -15.47 -16.65
N ALA A 416 1.06 -14.85 -15.75
CA ALA A 416 1.29 -14.92 -14.30
C ALA A 416 1.08 -16.33 -13.74
N GLU A 417 0.14 -17.10 -14.25
CA GLU A 417 -0.07 -18.51 -13.88
C GLU A 417 1.14 -19.38 -14.27
N ILE A 418 1.74 -19.14 -15.43
CA ILE A 418 2.98 -19.80 -15.85
C ILE A 418 4.13 -19.46 -14.88
N GLN A 419 4.25 -18.19 -14.47
CA GLN A 419 5.23 -17.73 -13.48
C GLN A 419 5.00 -18.38 -12.12
N ALA A 420 3.75 -18.36 -11.63
CA ALA A 420 3.39 -18.98 -10.36
C ALA A 420 3.72 -20.48 -10.32
N ALA A 421 3.45 -21.20 -11.41
CA ALA A 421 3.82 -22.63 -11.53
C ALA A 421 5.35 -22.82 -11.51
N ARG A 422 6.09 -21.94 -12.21
CA ARG A 422 7.57 -21.98 -12.29
C ARG A 422 8.22 -21.69 -10.94
N TYR A 423 7.69 -20.77 -10.16
CA TYR A 423 8.26 -20.29 -8.90
C TYR A 423 7.64 -20.88 -7.64
N ARG A 424 6.87 -21.97 -7.77
CA ARG A 424 6.12 -22.60 -6.66
C ARG A 424 6.97 -22.90 -5.41
N GLN A 425 8.28 -23.12 -5.59
CA GLN A 425 9.22 -23.42 -4.49
C GLN A 425 10.08 -22.21 -4.08
N GLU A 426 9.84 -21.07 -4.67
CA GLU A 426 10.60 -19.84 -4.44
C GLU A 426 9.69 -18.80 -3.72
N SER A 427 10.32 -17.80 -3.12
CA SER A 427 9.62 -16.69 -2.46
C SER A 427 9.35 -15.49 -3.39
N ILE A 428 9.26 -15.75 -4.71
CA ILE A 428 9.04 -14.75 -5.76
C ILE A 428 7.76 -15.07 -6.53
N HIS A 429 7.10 -14.04 -7.06
CA HIS A 429 5.85 -14.17 -7.79
C HIS A 429 5.98 -13.80 -9.27
N PHE A 430 6.87 -12.86 -9.60
CA PHE A 430 6.99 -12.31 -10.94
C PHE A 430 8.43 -12.40 -11.48
N ASN A 431 8.54 -12.41 -12.81
CA ASN A 431 9.84 -12.45 -13.48
C ASN A 431 10.75 -11.27 -13.12
N SER A 432 10.19 -10.09 -12.83
CA SER A 432 10.96 -8.91 -12.41
C SER A 432 11.73 -9.11 -11.11
N GLU A 433 11.30 -10.02 -10.25
CA GLU A 433 11.90 -10.30 -8.94
C GLU A 433 13.09 -11.27 -9.01
N LEU A 434 13.34 -11.89 -10.18
CA LEU A 434 14.43 -12.86 -10.36
C LEU A 434 15.80 -12.24 -10.06
N LYS A 435 16.57 -12.90 -9.19
CA LYS A 435 17.96 -12.58 -8.88
C LYS A 435 18.91 -13.26 -9.88
N ALA A 436 20.14 -12.78 -9.97
CA ALA A 436 21.13 -13.26 -10.96
C ALA A 436 21.22 -14.81 -11.05
N GLY A 437 21.40 -15.52 -9.92
CA GLY A 437 21.45 -16.98 -9.92
C GLY A 437 20.14 -17.68 -10.31
N GLN A 438 18.99 -17.01 -10.12
CA GLN A 438 17.69 -17.54 -10.54
C GLN A 438 17.44 -17.31 -12.04
N ILE A 439 18.01 -16.25 -12.63
CA ILE A 439 17.94 -15.99 -14.08
C ILE A 439 18.56 -17.15 -14.84
N GLU A 440 19.75 -17.62 -14.47
CA GLU A 440 20.40 -18.77 -15.10
C GLU A 440 19.54 -20.05 -15.03
N LYS A 441 18.85 -20.26 -13.91
CA LYS A 441 18.01 -21.43 -13.69
C LYS A 441 16.71 -21.40 -14.52
N TYR A 442 16.05 -20.24 -14.59
CA TYR A 442 14.67 -20.12 -15.10
C TYR A 442 14.55 -19.45 -16.47
N CYS A 443 15.56 -18.72 -16.92
CA CYS A 443 15.54 -18.00 -18.19
C CYS A 443 16.41 -18.69 -19.23
N ILE A 444 15.93 -19.84 -19.74
CA ILE A 444 16.68 -20.62 -20.74
C ILE A 444 16.55 -19.95 -22.10
N LEU A 445 17.69 -19.50 -22.66
CA LEU A 445 17.77 -18.90 -24.00
C LEU A 445 18.01 -19.97 -25.08
N GLU A 446 17.53 -19.70 -26.27
CA GLU A 446 17.96 -20.36 -27.49
C GLU A 446 19.35 -19.81 -27.89
N LYS A 447 20.19 -20.62 -28.53
CA LYS A 447 21.55 -20.21 -28.91
C LYS A 447 21.61 -18.93 -29.74
N ALA A 448 20.70 -18.78 -30.72
CA ALA A 448 20.61 -17.57 -31.54
C ALA A 448 20.19 -16.34 -30.74
N ALA A 449 19.35 -16.51 -29.71
CA ALA A 449 18.92 -15.43 -28.78
C ALA A 449 20.09 -15.01 -27.87
N GLU A 450 20.92 -15.96 -27.42
CA GLU A 450 22.11 -15.69 -26.64
C GLU A 450 23.16 -14.91 -27.43
N GLU A 451 23.43 -15.30 -28.67
CA GLU A 451 24.33 -14.61 -29.60
C GLU A 451 23.87 -13.17 -29.87
N LEU A 452 22.56 -12.96 -30.09
CA LEU A 452 21.98 -11.61 -30.25
C LEU A 452 22.16 -10.75 -29.00
N LEU A 453 21.92 -11.33 -27.83
CA LEU A 453 22.04 -10.61 -26.55
C LEU A 453 23.49 -10.24 -26.27
N GLU A 454 24.46 -11.10 -26.59
CA GLU A 454 25.88 -10.82 -26.46
C GLU A 454 26.32 -9.67 -27.39
N ASP A 455 25.87 -9.67 -28.64
CA ASP A 455 26.14 -8.59 -29.60
C ASP A 455 25.55 -7.27 -29.12
N ALA A 456 24.29 -7.28 -28.62
CA ALA A 456 23.64 -6.11 -28.03
C ALA A 456 24.40 -5.61 -26.78
N PHE A 457 24.88 -6.51 -25.91
CA PHE A 457 25.66 -6.14 -24.73
C PHE A 457 26.91 -5.34 -25.11
N ARG A 458 27.65 -5.81 -26.12
CA ARG A 458 28.87 -5.17 -26.62
C ARG A 458 28.57 -3.83 -27.31
N ARG A 459 27.62 -3.80 -28.26
CA ARG A 459 27.32 -2.60 -29.09
C ARG A 459 26.67 -1.49 -28.28
N LEU A 460 25.72 -1.84 -27.41
CA LEU A 460 24.97 -0.89 -26.61
C LEU A 460 25.64 -0.55 -25.28
N ARG A 461 26.80 -1.16 -24.96
CA ARG A 461 27.54 -0.98 -23.69
C ARG A 461 26.59 -1.11 -22.49
N LEU A 462 25.86 -2.22 -22.41
CA LEU A 462 24.91 -2.46 -21.36
C LEU A 462 25.59 -2.66 -19.99
N SER A 463 24.99 -2.15 -18.93
CA SER A 463 25.38 -2.51 -17.57
C SER A 463 24.92 -3.95 -17.24
N ALA A 464 25.54 -4.62 -16.27
CA ALA A 464 25.10 -5.94 -15.82
C ALA A 464 23.62 -5.93 -15.38
N ARG A 465 23.16 -4.83 -14.77
CA ARG A 465 21.75 -4.66 -14.37
C ARG A 465 20.84 -4.63 -15.60
N SER A 466 21.18 -3.84 -16.62
CA SER A 466 20.44 -3.76 -17.89
C SER A 466 20.40 -5.11 -18.61
N TYR A 467 21.51 -5.85 -18.61
CA TYR A 467 21.59 -7.20 -19.16
C TYR A 467 20.58 -8.15 -18.50
N HIS A 468 20.59 -8.22 -17.17
CA HIS A 468 19.61 -9.04 -16.43
C HIS A 468 18.18 -8.54 -16.61
N GLY A 469 17.96 -7.22 -16.69
CA GLY A 469 16.64 -6.63 -16.97
C GLY A 469 16.07 -7.09 -18.31
N ILE A 470 16.88 -7.07 -19.38
CA ILE A 470 16.47 -7.55 -20.71
C ILE A 470 16.05 -9.03 -20.66
N ILE A 471 16.82 -9.89 -19.97
CA ILE A 471 16.47 -11.31 -19.85
C ILE A 471 15.15 -11.52 -19.11
N ARG A 472 14.94 -10.81 -17.99
CA ARG A 472 13.67 -10.88 -17.22
C ARG A 472 12.49 -10.44 -18.05
N THR A 473 12.63 -9.34 -18.78
CA THR A 473 11.59 -8.81 -19.68
C THR A 473 11.32 -9.79 -20.83
N ALA A 474 12.38 -10.33 -21.46
CA ALA A 474 12.26 -11.34 -22.52
C ALA A 474 11.59 -12.64 -22.02
N ARG A 475 11.83 -13.03 -20.74
CA ARG A 475 11.10 -14.15 -20.14
C ARG A 475 9.61 -13.87 -20.03
N THR A 476 9.23 -12.65 -19.64
CA THR A 476 7.81 -12.25 -19.57
C THR A 476 7.17 -12.23 -20.96
N ILE A 477 7.87 -11.72 -21.98
CA ILE A 477 7.39 -11.73 -23.35
C ILE A 477 7.17 -13.17 -23.82
N ALA A 478 8.12 -14.06 -23.56
CA ALA A 478 8.01 -15.48 -23.90
C ALA A 478 6.86 -16.18 -23.13
N ASP A 479 6.58 -15.78 -21.88
CA ASP A 479 5.43 -16.30 -21.12
C ASP A 479 4.09 -15.82 -21.71
N LEU A 480 4.02 -14.57 -22.19
CA LEU A 480 2.86 -14.03 -22.89
C LEU A 480 2.59 -14.76 -24.22
N ASP A 481 3.65 -15.22 -24.86
CA ASP A 481 3.58 -15.98 -26.14
C ASP A 481 3.46 -17.51 -25.90
N GLY A 482 3.44 -17.97 -24.62
CA GLY A 482 3.37 -19.38 -24.26
C GLY A 482 4.63 -20.18 -24.58
N ALA A 483 5.79 -19.52 -24.82
CA ALA A 483 7.03 -20.15 -25.21
C ALA A 483 7.83 -20.67 -23.98
N VAL A 484 8.33 -21.91 -24.08
CA VAL A 484 9.14 -22.53 -23.02
C VAL A 484 10.53 -21.90 -22.93
N LYS A 485 11.16 -21.62 -24.09
CA LYS A 485 12.49 -21.00 -24.19
C LYS A 485 12.38 -19.56 -24.70
N ILE A 486 13.36 -18.77 -24.34
CA ILE A 486 13.47 -17.39 -24.82
C ILE A 486 14.14 -17.42 -26.20
N GLY A 487 13.41 -17.09 -27.25
CA GLY A 487 13.91 -17.00 -28.62
C GLY A 487 14.32 -15.59 -29.04
N VAL A 488 14.83 -15.46 -30.25
CA VAL A 488 15.27 -14.19 -30.86
C VAL A 488 14.21 -13.09 -30.84
N PRO A 489 12.91 -13.36 -31.17
CA PRO A 489 11.88 -12.32 -31.12
C PRO A 489 11.73 -11.69 -29.73
N HIS A 490 11.76 -12.52 -28.69
CA HIS A 490 11.58 -12.07 -27.30
C HIS A 490 12.73 -11.17 -26.84
N ILE A 491 13.98 -11.53 -27.16
CA ILE A 491 15.16 -10.70 -26.87
C ILE A 491 15.14 -9.40 -27.68
N SER A 492 14.77 -9.46 -28.97
CA SER A 492 14.69 -8.28 -29.82
C SER A 492 13.69 -7.25 -29.28
N GLU A 493 12.48 -7.72 -28.91
CA GLU A 493 11.45 -6.87 -28.33
C GLU A 493 11.91 -6.26 -26.99
N ALA A 494 12.52 -7.05 -26.10
CA ALA A 494 13.04 -6.58 -24.81
C ALA A 494 14.15 -5.53 -24.99
N ILE A 495 15.04 -5.71 -25.98
CA ILE A 495 16.08 -4.72 -26.33
C ILE A 495 15.47 -3.42 -26.84
N CYS A 496 14.43 -3.49 -27.69
CA CYS A 496 13.74 -2.30 -28.18
C CYS A 496 13.17 -1.46 -27.05
N PHE A 497 12.48 -2.08 -26.08
CA PHE A 497 11.97 -1.37 -24.91
C PHE A 497 13.07 -0.85 -23.99
N ARG A 498 14.28 -1.41 -24.00
CA ARG A 498 15.39 -0.93 -23.17
C ARG A 498 16.24 0.16 -23.85
N SER A 499 16.28 0.19 -25.18
CA SER A 499 17.12 1.12 -25.95
C SER A 499 16.48 2.49 -26.16
N ALA A 500 15.17 2.62 -25.99
CA ALA A 500 14.43 3.87 -26.18
C ALA A 500 14.94 5.03 -25.28
N ASP A 501 15.48 4.71 -24.10
CA ASP A 501 16.10 5.69 -23.21
C ASP A 501 17.42 6.25 -23.80
N LYS A 502 18.26 5.40 -24.40
CA LYS A 502 19.59 5.79 -24.87
C LYS A 502 19.57 6.73 -26.07
N SER A 503 18.49 6.74 -26.85
CA SER A 503 18.34 7.67 -27.98
C SER A 503 18.16 9.12 -27.51
N ILE A 504 17.58 9.33 -26.31
CA ILE A 504 17.25 10.63 -25.75
C ILE A 504 18.37 11.14 -24.84
N TRP A 505 19.05 10.27 -24.07
CA TRP A 505 20.13 10.66 -23.14
C TRP A 505 21.53 10.80 -23.79
N ARG A 506 21.67 10.55 -25.07
CA ARG A 506 22.95 10.71 -25.81
C ARG A 506 23.08 12.08 -26.49
N ILE A 507 22.60 13.13 -25.86
CA ILE A 507 22.78 14.52 -26.32
C ILE A 507 24.13 15.08 -25.88
#